data_bae0c9f34f15f9a728b0a599d317bcee
#
_entry.id   bae0c9f34f15f9a728b0a599d317bcee
#
_cell.length_a   1.000
_cell.length_b   1.000
_cell.length_c   1.000
_cell.angle_alpha   90.00
_cell.angle_beta   90.00
_cell.angle_gamma   90.00
#
_symmetry.space_group_name_H-M   'P 1'
#
loop_
_entity.id
_entity.type
_entity.pdbx_description
1 polymer ?
#
loop_
_entity_poly.entity_id
_entity_poly.type
_entity_poly.pdbx_seq_one_letter_code
_entity_poly.pdbx_strand_id
1 'polypeptide(L)'
;SANKTRGYILTSNNKICDTRYSKSCGGISDNNEIVWFNKPIEYLRAVHDSKKNAIPRLMSEQELNTWIDNPDSCFCDETEISKKELKSYLGHVDKMGSYFRWSYSLKQQELCVLIRKKAGHHFDSIVSLVPISRGVSGRINLLKIKGYTNSKPSTIEIKSEYEIRRVLHPKFLYS
;
A
#
# COMPACT_ATOMS: atom_id res chain seq x y z
N SER A 1 -22.46 -15.60 5.56
CA SER A 1 -22.81 -14.34 4.84
C SER A 1 -22.81 -14.50 3.32
N ALA A 2 -21.84 -15.20 2.72
CA ALA A 2 -21.78 -15.41 1.26
C ALA A 2 -23.05 -16.04 0.66
N ASN A 3 -23.72 -16.94 1.41
CA ASN A 3 -24.96 -17.55 0.97
C ASN A 3 -26.14 -16.54 0.84
N LYS A 4 -26.11 -15.44 1.61
CA LYS A 4 -27.15 -14.40 1.55
C LYS A 4 -27.05 -13.52 0.30
N THR A 5 -25.87 -13.44 -0.29
CA THR A 5 -25.58 -12.63 -1.48
C THR A 5 -25.29 -13.48 -2.71
N ARG A 6 -25.61 -14.78 -2.65
CA ARG A 6 -25.40 -15.69 -3.77
C ARG A 6 -26.23 -15.25 -4.97
N GLY A 7 -25.57 -15.07 -6.11
CA GLY A 7 -26.19 -14.61 -7.34
C GLY A 7 -26.26 -13.09 -7.51
N TYR A 8 -25.85 -12.30 -6.49
CA TYR A 8 -25.73 -10.86 -6.64
C TYR A 8 -24.33 -10.51 -7.16
N ILE A 9 -24.29 -9.62 -8.13
CA ILE A 9 -23.05 -9.06 -8.71
C ILE A 9 -23.14 -7.53 -8.73
N LEU A 10 -22.00 -6.88 -8.62
CA LEU A 10 -21.90 -5.43 -8.81
C LEU A 10 -21.68 -5.11 -10.29
N THR A 11 -22.42 -4.18 -10.81
CA THR A 11 -22.28 -3.72 -12.19
C THR A 11 -22.11 -2.21 -12.26
N SER A 12 -21.37 -1.74 -13.25
CA SER A 12 -21.23 -0.34 -13.64
C SER A 12 -21.28 -0.26 -15.15
N ASN A 13 -22.11 0.65 -15.69
CA ASN A 13 -22.30 0.81 -17.15
C ASN A 13 -22.59 -0.53 -17.87
N ASN A 14 -23.48 -1.34 -17.29
CA ASN A 14 -23.87 -2.68 -17.77
C ASN A 14 -22.73 -3.70 -17.90
N LYS A 15 -21.63 -3.49 -17.18
CA LYS A 15 -20.49 -4.44 -17.09
C LYS A 15 -20.29 -4.86 -15.67
N ILE A 16 -19.84 -6.10 -15.46
CA ILE A 16 -19.47 -6.61 -14.13
C ILE A 16 -18.26 -5.83 -13.62
N CYS A 17 -18.36 -5.34 -12.39
CA CYS A 17 -17.28 -4.60 -11.75
C CYS A 17 -16.08 -5.50 -11.39
N ASP A 18 -14.87 -4.98 -11.54
CA ASP A 18 -13.66 -5.53 -10.88
C ASP A 18 -13.73 -5.18 -9.39
N THR A 19 -14.18 -6.14 -8.58
CA THR A 19 -14.37 -5.95 -7.13
C THR A 19 -13.11 -6.34 -6.37
N ARG A 20 -12.26 -5.36 -6.09
CA ARG A 20 -11.02 -5.55 -5.36
C ARG A 20 -11.23 -5.34 -3.86
N TYR A 21 -10.45 -6.05 -3.06
CA TYR A 21 -10.48 -5.92 -1.61
C TYR A 21 -9.06 -5.91 -1.04
N SER A 22 -8.93 -5.40 0.19
CA SER A 22 -7.72 -5.51 1.01
C SER A 22 -8.09 -6.00 2.41
N LYS A 23 -7.15 -6.58 3.13
CA LYS A 23 -7.35 -7.00 4.53
C LYS A 23 -7.51 -5.80 5.46
N SER A 24 -6.75 -4.75 5.19
CA SER A 24 -6.80 -3.46 5.86
C SER A 24 -6.36 -2.39 4.88
N CYS A 25 -7.13 -1.32 4.78
CA CYS A 25 -6.77 -0.18 3.95
C CYS A 25 -5.84 0.82 4.68
N GLY A 26 -5.58 0.58 5.98
CA GLY A 26 -4.81 1.50 6.82
C GLY A 26 -5.51 2.85 7.07
N GLY A 27 -6.84 2.87 6.95
CA GLY A 27 -7.72 4.01 7.18
C GLY A 27 -8.11 4.80 5.93
N ILE A 28 -7.29 4.80 4.89
CA ILE A 28 -7.61 5.44 3.60
C ILE A 28 -7.17 4.51 2.48
N SER A 29 -8.09 4.18 1.58
CA SER A 29 -7.76 3.48 0.34
C SER A 29 -7.22 4.46 -0.71
N ASP A 30 -6.67 3.93 -1.80
CA ASP A 30 -6.22 4.74 -2.94
C ASP A 30 -7.06 4.50 -4.18
N ASN A 31 -6.98 5.43 -5.12
CA ASN A 31 -7.49 5.24 -6.46
C ASN A 31 -6.74 4.09 -7.15
N ASN A 32 -7.43 3.30 -7.98
CA ASN A 32 -6.82 2.10 -8.57
C ASN A 32 -5.57 2.39 -9.41
N GLU A 33 -5.52 3.52 -10.11
CA GLU A 33 -4.37 3.92 -10.95
C GLU A 33 -3.12 4.22 -10.13
N ILE A 34 -3.27 4.58 -8.85
CA ILE A 34 -2.16 4.79 -7.92
C ILE A 34 -1.55 3.45 -7.51
N VAL A 35 -2.41 2.47 -7.26
CA VAL A 35 -1.97 1.16 -6.76
C VAL A 35 -1.39 0.31 -7.88
N TRP A 36 -2.07 0.20 -9.02
CA TRP A 36 -1.69 -0.73 -10.10
C TRP A 36 -1.19 -0.08 -11.38
N PHE A 37 -1.06 1.24 -11.41
CA PHE A 37 -0.62 1.99 -12.59
C PHE A 37 -1.49 1.71 -13.84
N ASN A 38 -2.79 1.57 -13.62
CA ASN A 38 -3.79 1.32 -14.65
C ASN A 38 -4.54 2.61 -15.00
N LYS A 39 -5.43 2.52 -15.99
CA LYS A 39 -6.37 3.62 -16.27
C LYS A 39 -7.30 3.83 -15.07
N PRO A 40 -7.70 5.09 -14.80
CA PRO A 40 -8.71 5.37 -13.79
C PRO A 40 -9.99 4.57 -14.02
N ILE A 41 -10.50 3.96 -12.93
CA ILE A 41 -11.77 3.25 -12.92
C ILE A 41 -12.73 4.05 -12.03
N GLU A 42 -13.87 4.41 -12.58
CA GLU A 42 -14.82 5.35 -11.98
C GLU A 42 -15.33 4.92 -10.60
N TYR A 43 -15.49 3.64 -10.38
CA TYR A 43 -15.98 3.07 -9.11
C TYR A 43 -14.87 2.58 -8.17
N LEU A 44 -13.58 2.65 -8.56
CA LEU A 44 -12.43 2.26 -7.72
C LEU A 44 -11.67 3.52 -7.27
N ARG A 45 -12.34 4.32 -6.44
CA ARG A 45 -11.83 5.59 -5.91
C ARG A 45 -11.41 5.44 -4.45
N ALA A 46 -10.55 6.36 -4.02
CA ALA A 46 -10.13 6.48 -2.64
C ALA A 46 -11.32 6.70 -1.72
N VAL A 47 -11.31 6.02 -0.57
CA VAL A 47 -12.32 6.14 0.48
C VAL A 47 -11.62 6.27 1.82
N HIS A 48 -12.13 7.14 2.69
CA HIS A 48 -11.77 7.17 4.10
C HIS A 48 -12.61 6.13 4.84
N ASP A 49 -11.96 5.15 5.42
CA ASP A 49 -12.59 4.03 6.13
C ASP A 49 -12.97 4.44 7.57
N SER A 50 -13.83 5.45 7.68
CA SER A 50 -14.27 6.02 8.95
C SER A 50 -15.69 6.57 8.88
N LYS A 51 -16.24 6.93 10.04
CA LYS A 51 -17.54 7.63 10.13
C LYS A 51 -17.52 9.03 9.49
N LYS A 52 -16.36 9.64 9.37
CA LYS A 52 -16.21 11.04 8.90
C LYS A 52 -16.33 11.23 7.39
N ASN A 53 -16.21 10.20 6.59
CA ASN A 53 -16.23 10.20 5.11
C ASN A 53 -15.26 11.18 4.39
N ALA A 54 -14.79 12.24 5.06
CA ALA A 54 -13.85 13.17 4.47
C ALA A 54 -12.43 12.62 4.50
N ILE A 55 -11.78 12.58 3.34
CA ILE A 55 -10.38 12.17 3.25
C ILE A 55 -9.50 13.30 3.80
N PRO A 56 -8.66 13.04 4.81
CA PRO A 56 -7.74 14.05 5.32
C PRO A 56 -6.73 14.45 4.24
N ARG A 57 -6.29 15.71 4.29
CA ARG A 57 -5.25 16.19 3.40
C ARG A 57 -3.89 15.64 3.87
N LEU A 58 -3.21 14.89 3.03
CA LEU A 58 -1.89 14.28 3.30
C LEU A 58 -0.89 14.75 2.24
N MET A 59 -0.66 16.07 2.17
CA MET A 59 0.14 16.69 1.11
C MET A 59 1.60 16.96 1.53
N SER A 60 1.87 16.98 2.83
CA SER A 60 3.21 17.18 3.37
C SER A 60 3.68 15.97 4.17
N GLU A 61 4.99 15.82 4.33
CA GLU A 61 5.57 14.77 5.17
C GLU A 61 5.12 14.91 6.64
N GLN A 62 4.91 16.14 7.10
CA GLN A 62 4.43 16.37 8.46
C GLN A 62 2.99 15.90 8.65
N GLU A 63 2.08 16.23 7.72
CA GLU A 63 0.68 15.75 7.74
C GLU A 63 0.63 14.23 7.68
N LEU A 64 1.47 13.62 6.82
CA LEU A 64 1.57 12.18 6.68
C LEU A 64 2.07 11.50 7.95
N ASN A 65 3.15 12.01 8.57
CA ASN A 65 3.68 11.47 9.82
C ASN A 65 2.64 11.58 10.95
N THR A 66 1.97 12.72 11.05
CA THR A 66 0.88 12.91 12.02
C THR A 66 -0.24 11.87 11.80
N TRP A 67 -0.62 11.62 10.55
CA TRP A 67 -1.61 10.60 10.21
C TRP A 67 -1.14 9.18 10.54
N ILE A 68 0.12 8.86 10.31
CA ILE A 68 0.68 7.53 10.61
C ILE A 68 0.67 7.28 12.12
N ASP A 69 1.10 8.28 12.90
CA ASP A 69 1.26 8.17 14.34
C ASP A 69 -0.07 8.32 15.10
N ASN A 70 -0.95 9.18 14.61
CA ASN A 70 -2.23 9.50 15.24
C ASN A 70 -3.36 9.52 14.20
N PRO A 71 -3.76 8.36 13.67
CA PRO A 71 -4.84 8.29 12.70
C PRO A 71 -6.18 8.67 13.34
N ASP A 72 -7.09 9.22 12.55
CA ASP A 72 -8.50 9.26 12.92
C ASP A 72 -9.02 7.84 13.17
N SER A 73 -10.05 7.69 14.02
CA SER A 73 -10.71 6.40 14.22
C SER A 73 -11.21 5.83 12.89
N CYS A 74 -10.70 4.68 12.52
CA CYS A 74 -11.00 3.97 11.28
C CYS A 74 -11.56 2.58 11.58
N PHE A 75 -12.48 2.08 10.76
CA PHE A 75 -13.10 0.77 10.98
C PHE A 75 -12.11 -0.41 10.92
N CYS A 76 -10.97 -0.23 10.23
CA CYS A 76 -9.90 -1.23 10.17
C CYS A 76 -8.81 -1.04 11.23
N ASP A 77 -8.99 -0.09 12.17
CA ASP A 77 -8.07 0.15 13.29
C ASP A 77 -8.22 -0.92 14.38
N GLU A 78 -7.13 -1.22 15.06
CA GLU A 78 -7.07 -2.18 16.17
C GLU A 78 -7.85 -1.72 17.41
N THR A 79 -8.22 -0.43 17.49
CA THR A 79 -9.10 0.10 18.55
C THR A 79 -10.56 -0.28 18.36
N GLU A 80 -10.99 -0.46 17.10
CA GLU A 80 -12.36 -0.90 16.79
C GLU A 80 -12.51 -2.43 16.83
N ILE A 81 -11.46 -3.16 16.41
CA ILE A 81 -11.44 -4.64 16.46
C ILE A 81 -10.11 -5.10 17.06
N SER A 82 -10.16 -5.69 18.24
CA SER A 82 -8.94 -6.20 18.89
C SER A 82 -8.24 -7.28 18.04
N LYS A 83 -6.91 -7.39 18.16
CA LYS A 83 -6.12 -8.44 17.47
C LYS A 83 -6.66 -9.85 17.76
N LYS A 84 -7.18 -10.08 18.94
CA LYS A 84 -7.76 -11.36 19.35
C LYS A 84 -9.04 -11.67 18.59
N GLU A 85 -9.91 -10.68 18.45
CA GLU A 85 -11.15 -10.80 17.71
C GLU A 85 -10.89 -10.92 16.21
N LEU A 86 -9.98 -10.08 15.66
CA LEU A 86 -9.58 -10.14 14.25
C LEU A 86 -9.09 -11.54 13.86
N LYS A 87 -8.34 -12.20 14.73
CA LYS A 87 -7.87 -13.57 14.52
C LYS A 87 -9.02 -14.58 14.36
N SER A 88 -10.13 -14.37 15.05
CA SER A 88 -11.31 -15.26 14.92
C SER A 88 -12.02 -15.10 13.57
N TYR A 89 -11.97 -13.91 12.98
CA TYR A 89 -12.56 -13.62 11.65
C TYR A 89 -11.64 -14.04 10.49
N LEU A 90 -10.33 -13.89 10.66
CA LEU A 90 -9.36 -14.24 9.63
C LEU A 90 -9.00 -15.74 9.59
N GLY A 91 -9.35 -16.50 10.63
CA GLY A 91 -9.07 -17.92 10.71
C GLY A 91 -7.56 -18.23 10.70
N HIS A 92 -7.16 -19.21 9.87
CA HIS A 92 -5.77 -19.66 9.76
C HIS A 92 -4.99 -18.98 8.64
N VAL A 93 -5.58 -18.02 7.93
CA VAL A 93 -5.01 -17.43 6.72
C VAL A 93 -3.77 -16.59 7.02
N ASP A 94 -3.70 -16.02 8.23
CA ASP A 94 -2.56 -15.20 8.64
C ASP A 94 -2.15 -15.42 10.09
N LYS A 95 -0.88 -15.78 10.26
CA LYS A 95 -0.24 -15.90 11.58
C LYS A 95 0.41 -14.59 12.04
N MET A 96 0.37 -13.53 11.26
CA MET A 96 1.15 -12.31 11.48
C MET A 96 0.26 -11.07 11.68
N GLY A 97 0.45 -10.43 12.65
CA GLY A 97 0.58 -9.20 13.34
C GLY A 97 -0.38 -8.08 13.02
N SER A 98 0.18 -6.93 12.85
CA SER A 98 -0.54 -5.66 12.66
C SER A 98 -0.76 -5.40 11.18
N TYR A 99 -2.03 -5.31 10.76
CA TYR A 99 -2.37 -4.98 9.37
C TYR A 99 -2.54 -3.47 9.19
N PHE A 100 -2.98 -2.77 10.23
CA PHE A 100 -3.30 -1.36 10.17
C PHE A 100 -2.04 -0.49 10.05
N ARG A 101 -1.05 -0.76 10.94
CA ARG A 101 0.25 -0.07 10.94
C ARG A 101 1.37 -1.10 11.07
N TRP A 102 2.34 -1.01 10.21
CA TRP A 102 3.52 -1.86 10.25
C TRP A 102 4.75 -1.11 9.75
N SER A 103 5.91 -1.56 10.19
CA SER A 103 7.20 -1.06 9.74
C SER A 103 8.11 -2.21 9.35
N TYR A 104 9.02 -1.95 8.44
CA TYR A 104 10.04 -2.90 8.03
C TYR A 104 11.37 -2.20 7.81
N SER A 105 12.42 -2.75 8.38
CA SER A 105 13.77 -2.21 8.26
C SER A 105 14.65 -3.15 7.44
N LEU A 106 15.41 -2.59 6.52
CA LEU A 106 16.37 -3.28 5.67
C LEU A 106 17.76 -2.68 5.85
N LYS A 107 18.79 -3.52 5.89
CA LYS A 107 20.15 -3.07 5.70
C LYS A 107 20.38 -2.71 4.23
N GLN A 108 21.30 -1.79 3.96
CA GLN A 108 21.59 -1.34 2.59
C GLN A 108 21.88 -2.51 1.63
N GLN A 109 22.69 -3.47 2.08
CA GLN A 109 23.04 -4.63 1.27
C GLN A 109 21.82 -5.49 0.91
N GLU A 110 20.90 -5.70 1.87
CA GLU A 110 19.64 -6.44 1.64
C GLU A 110 18.77 -5.72 0.63
N LEU A 111 18.68 -4.39 0.72
CA LEU A 111 17.94 -3.57 -0.22
C LEU A 111 18.51 -3.64 -1.64
N CYS A 112 19.85 -3.58 -1.80
CA CYS A 112 20.51 -3.77 -3.09
C CYS A 112 20.18 -5.14 -3.71
N VAL A 113 20.22 -6.21 -2.90
CA VAL A 113 19.88 -7.57 -3.34
C VAL A 113 18.42 -7.67 -3.76
N LEU A 114 17.50 -7.07 -3.01
CA LEU A 114 16.06 -7.07 -3.34
C LEU A 114 15.79 -6.33 -4.66
N ILE A 115 16.36 -5.16 -4.84
CA ILE A 115 16.20 -4.38 -6.07
C ILE A 115 16.77 -5.14 -7.27
N ARG A 116 17.95 -5.73 -7.13
CA ARG A 116 18.52 -6.56 -8.19
C ARG A 116 17.60 -7.73 -8.56
N LYS A 117 17.10 -8.44 -7.56
CA LYS A 117 16.24 -9.62 -7.76
C LYS A 117 14.88 -9.27 -8.35
N LYS A 118 14.26 -8.16 -7.92
CA LYS A 118 12.86 -7.86 -8.18
C LYS A 118 12.64 -6.75 -9.22
N ALA A 119 13.60 -5.84 -9.37
CA ALA A 119 13.56 -4.77 -10.38
C ALA A 119 14.62 -4.94 -11.48
N GLY A 120 15.49 -5.95 -11.40
CA GLY A 120 16.50 -6.23 -12.41
C GLY A 120 17.64 -5.20 -12.47
N HIS A 121 17.73 -4.29 -11.49
CA HIS A 121 18.74 -3.23 -11.47
C HIS A 121 19.78 -3.49 -10.38
N HIS A 122 21.06 -3.34 -10.74
CA HIS A 122 22.17 -3.52 -9.81
C HIS A 122 22.61 -2.19 -9.22
N PHE A 123 22.66 -2.12 -7.89
CA PHE A 123 23.33 -1.05 -7.16
C PHE A 123 24.45 -1.66 -6.29
N ASP A 124 25.63 -1.06 -6.31
CA ASP A 124 26.70 -1.33 -5.33
C ASP A 124 26.35 -0.66 -3.99
N SER A 125 25.78 0.54 -4.06
CA SER A 125 25.28 1.26 -2.89
C SER A 125 24.09 2.14 -3.26
N ILE A 126 23.17 2.34 -2.32
CA ILE A 126 22.02 3.23 -2.45
C ILE A 126 22.25 4.45 -1.58
N VAL A 127 22.09 5.64 -2.18
CA VAL A 127 22.29 6.93 -1.53
C VAL A 127 20.97 7.48 -0.99
N SER A 128 19.90 7.37 -1.79
CA SER A 128 18.60 7.92 -1.38
C SER A 128 17.41 7.21 -2.03
N LEU A 129 16.32 7.21 -1.29
CA LEU A 129 14.97 6.85 -1.73
C LEU A 129 14.15 8.15 -1.73
N VAL A 130 13.76 8.63 -2.90
CA VAL A 130 13.09 9.92 -3.05
C VAL A 130 11.65 9.71 -3.53
N PRO A 131 10.64 9.95 -2.68
CA PRO A 131 9.24 10.00 -3.12
C PRO A 131 9.05 11.13 -4.13
N ILE A 132 8.60 10.81 -5.33
CA ILE A 132 8.31 11.81 -6.37
C ILE A 132 6.85 12.19 -6.38
N SER A 133 5.98 11.21 -6.19
CA SER A 133 4.54 11.46 -6.08
C SER A 133 3.87 10.46 -5.14
N ARG A 134 2.73 10.87 -4.59
CA ARG A 134 1.93 10.09 -3.65
C ARG A 134 0.48 10.05 -4.10
N GLY A 135 -0.22 9.00 -3.69
CA GLY A 135 -1.66 8.89 -3.81
C GLY A 135 -2.40 9.69 -2.73
N VAL A 136 -3.70 9.62 -2.78
CA VAL A 136 -4.59 10.34 -1.84
C VAL A 136 -4.38 9.88 -0.39
N SER A 137 -4.04 8.61 -0.20
CA SER A 137 -3.73 8.04 1.12
C SER A 137 -2.33 8.39 1.65
N GLY A 138 -1.55 9.17 0.91
CA GLY A 138 -0.14 9.45 1.21
C GLY A 138 0.84 8.35 0.77
N ARG A 139 0.37 7.20 0.26
CA ARG A 139 1.25 6.13 -0.24
C ARG A 139 2.01 6.58 -1.47
N ILE A 140 3.28 6.19 -1.54
CA ILE A 140 4.16 6.54 -2.67
C ILE A 140 3.71 5.75 -3.90
N ASN A 141 3.46 6.43 -5.02
CA ASN A 141 3.16 5.81 -6.31
C ASN A 141 4.25 6.01 -7.37
N LEU A 142 5.21 6.89 -7.10
CA LEU A 142 6.42 7.02 -7.90
C LEU A 142 7.61 7.25 -6.95
N LEU A 143 8.52 6.28 -6.94
CA LEU A 143 9.73 6.29 -6.12
C LEU A 143 10.96 6.35 -7.01
N LYS A 144 11.83 7.33 -6.77
CA LYS A 144 13.16 7.41 -7.38
C LYS A 144 14.21 6.88 -6.42
N ILE A 145 15.00 5.93 -6.88
CA ILE A 145 16.12 5.36 -6.13
C ILE A 145 17.41 5.82 -6.79
N LYS A 146 18.29 6.45 -6.01
CA LYS A 146 19.58 6.93 -6.45
C LYS A 146 20.69 6.16 -5.74
N GLY A 147 21.75 5.82 -6.46
CA GLY A 147 22.89 5.08 -5.93
C GLY A 147 24.04 5.06 -6.90
N TYR A 148 24.92 4.07 -6.74
CA TYR A 148 26.08 3.86 -7.58
C TYR A 148 26.09 2.43 -8.14
N THR A 149 26.53 2.30 -9.38
CA THR A 149 26.77 1.03 -10.08
C THR A 149 28.13 1.14 -10.78
N ASN A 150 29.07 0.24 -10.45
CA ASN A 150 30.46 0.30 -10.91
C ASN A 150 31.08 1.70 -10.69
N SER A 151 30.89 2.22 -9.49
CA SER A 151 31.36 3.55 -9.05
C SER A 151 30.79 4.74 -9.85
N LYS A 152 29.79 4.53 -10.70
CA LYS A 152 29.09 5.59 -11.47
C LYS A 152 27.72 5.86 -10.87
N PRO A 153 27.26 7.13 -10.86
CA PRO A 153 25.91 7.46 -10.46
C PRO A 153 24.88 6.67 -11.27
N SER A 154 23.91 6.10 -10.60
CA SER A 154 22.84 5.32 -11.20
C SER A 154 21.51 5.67 -10.55
N THR A 155 20.43 5.60 -11.34
CA THR A 155 19.09 5.96 -10.88
C THR A 155 18.07 5.08 -11.56
N ILE A 156 17.07 4.63 -10.78
CA ILE A 156 15.86 4.00 -11.31
C ILE A 156 14.61 4.65 -10.74
N GLU A 157 13.50 4.49 -11.44
CA GLU A 157 12.17 4.86 -10.95
C GLU A 157 11.28 3.62 -10.89
N ILE A 158 10.59 3.47 -9.76
CA ILE A 158 9.60 2.41 -9.56
C ILE A 158 8.24 3.08 -9.52
N LYS A 159 7.34 2.64 -10.39
CA LYS A 159 5.99 3.19 -10.57
C LYS A 159 4.96 2.25 -9.96
N SER A 160 3.90 2.81 -9.42
CA SER A 160 2.79 2.23 -8.66
C SER A 160 3.14 1.80 -7.22
N GLU A 161 2.19 1.95 -6.34
CA GLU A 161 2.32 1.55 -4.93
C GLU A 161 2.60 0.04 -4.83
N TYR A 162 1.89 -0.75 -5.63
CA TYR A 162 2.07 -2.20 -5.67
C TYR A 162 3.50 -2.61 -6.02
N GLU A 163 4.09 -2.04 -7.08
CA GLU A 163 5.45 -2.37 -7.51
C GLU A 163 6.50 -1.90 -6.50
N ILE A 164 6.31 -0.72 -5.91
CA ILE A 164 7.20 -0.21 -4.87
C ILE A 164 7.24 -1.19 -3.68
N ARG A 165 6.08 -1.60 -3.20
CA ARG A 165 5.96 -2.57 -2.11
C ARG A 165 6.52 -3.95 -2.50
N ARG A 166 6.22 -4.43 -3.72
CA ARG A 166 6.75 -5.69 -4.24
C ARG A 166 8.27 -5.70 -4.27
N VAL A 167 8.90 -4.62 -4.71
CA VAL A 167 10.37 -4.52 -4.84
C VAL A 167 11.03 -4.35 -3.49
N LEU A 168 10.49 -3.49 -2.62
CA LEU A 168 11.15 -3.13 -1.36
C LEU A 168 10.88 -4.10 -0.20
N HIS A 169 9.89 -4.97 -0.28
CA HIS A 169 9.58 -5.92 0.79
C HIS A 169 10.02 -7.34 0.43
N PRO A 170 10.80 -8.06 1.29
CA PRO A 170 11.33 -9.40 0.99
C PRO A 170 10.23 -10.44 0.86
N LYS A 171 9.24 -10.40 1.74
CA LYS A 171 8.03 -11.20 1.66
C LYS A 171 6.94 -10.30 1.12
N PHE A 172 6.65 -10.42 -0.16
CA PHE A 172 5.54 -9.66 -0.73
C PHE A 172 4.25 -9.99 0.04
N LEU A 173 3.83 -9.05 0.87
CA LEU A 173 2.58 -9.17 1.62
C LEU A 173 1.46 -8.68 0.72
N TYR A 174 0.60 -9.60 0.32
CA TYR A 174 -0.69 -9.27 -0.26
C TYR A 174 -1.54 -8.63 0.84
N SER A 175 -1.70 -7.35 0.83
CA SER A 175 -2.67 -6.64 1.65
C SER A 175 -3.83 -6.19 0.78
#